data_52774090a8fcf9ac89168cb82d8635bc
#
_entry.id   52774090a8fcf9ac89168cb82d8635bc
#
_cell.length_a   1.000
_cell.length_b   1.000
_cell.length_c   1.000
_cell.angle_alpha   90.00
_cell.angle_beta   90.00
_cell.angle_gamma   90.00
#
_symmetry.space_group_name_H-M   'P 1'
#
loop_
_entity.id
_entity.type
_entity.pdbx_description
1 polymer ?
#
loop_
_entity_poly.entity_id
_entity_poly.type
_entity_poly.pdbx_seq_one_letter_code
_entity_poly.pdbx_strand_id
1 'polypeptide(L)'
;MGHVNVPEGLKEIIQQNNEKAYPQIIMEQASYPYLFHLSDIRENLIAFLPVTKQMHVLERNAGCGALTGKLLSMALHVTAVVESEEEADILRVRYENAGNLTVLVVPASDTKPETNVLYQDQAYDMILIAGEFSKFQNELSCMREHLSDNGKLYVADANRLGLKYFAGCQEEYRGGYFAGLENYDKDPERFTEDDRHGEARVYTRKEYEQILKEAGFSGIYSYYPYPDHKFPSCIYSDEYLPGRGELSDNRRNFDRDRLQLFDEKKVFDTVLAEGLFGEL
;
A
#
# COMPACT_ATOMS: atom_id res chain seq x y z
N MET A 1 1.09 9.44 -8.71
CA MET A 1 0.84 8.01 -9.02
C MET A 1 0.19 7.28 -7.83
N GLY A 2 -0.74 7.91 -7.13
CA GLY A 2 -1.39 7.30 -5.96
C GLY A 2 -2.26 6.11 -6.35
N HIS A 3 -3.16 6.28 -7.27
CA HIS A 3 -3.97 5.21 -7.85
C HIS A 3 -3.32 4.71 -9.14
N VAL A 4 -2.90 3.45 -9.16
CA VAL A 4 -2.37 2.84 -10.39
C VAL A 4 -3.55 2.40 -11.23
N ASN A 5 -3.74 3.08 -12.36
CA ASN A 5 -4.84 2.78 -13.27
C ASN A 5 -4.85 1.31 -13.69
N VAL A 6 -6.04 0.74 -13.84
CA VAL A 6 -6.23 -0.57 -14.45
C VAL A 6 -5.78 -0.50 -15.91
N PRO A 7 -4.77 -1.28 -16.33
CA PRO A 7 -4.33 -1.23 -17.73
C PRO A 7 -5.35 -1.91 -18.64
N GLU A 8 -5.48 -1.39 -19.84
CA GLU A 8 -6.37 -1.96 -20.88
C GLU A 8 -6.03 -3.44 -21.11
N GLY A 9 -7.04 -4.30 -21.16
CA GLY A 9 -6.86 -5.74 -21.41
C GLY A 9 -6.39 -6.56 -20.20
N LEU A 10 -6.26 -5.97 -18.99
CA LEU A 10 -5.83 -6.72 -17.80
C LEU A 10 -6.79 -7.88 -17.47
N LYS A 11 -8.10 -7.66 -17.60
CA LYS A 11 -9.12 -8.67 -17.34
C LYS A 11 -8.97 -9.89 -18.27
N GLU A 12 -8.81 -9.64 -19.56
CA GLU A 12 -8.60 -10.66 -20.58
C GLU A 12 -7.31 -11.45 -20.37
N ILE A 13 -6.25 -10.76 -19.98
CA ILE A 13 -4.96 -11.38 -19.62
C ILE A 13 -5.14 -12.35 -18.45
N ILE A 14 -5.82 -11.92 -17.40
CA ILE A 14 -6.07 -12.75 -16.22
C ILE A 14 -6.98 -13.93 -16.55
N GLN A 15 -7.99 -13.75 -17.40
CA GLN A 15 -8.87 -14.84 -17.85
C GLN A 15 -8.16 -15.92 -18.67
N GLN A 16 -7.21 -15.51 -19.49
CA GLN A 16 -6.54 -16.39 -20.45
C GLN A 16 -5.27 -17.04 -19.90
N ASN A 17 -4.75 -16.54 -18.79
CA ASN A 17 -3.47 -16.96 -18.25
C ASN A 17 -3.57 -17.28 -16.76
N ASN A 18 -2.77 -18.25 -16.31
CA ASN A 18 -2.55 -18.47 -14.89
C ASN A 18 -1.39 -17.59 -14.37
N GLU A 19 -1.26 -17.45 -13.06
CA GLU A 19 -0.26 -16.59 -12.42
C GLU A 19 1.20 -16.93 -12.79
N LYS A 20 1.49 -18.17 -13.21
CA LYS A 20 2.84 -18.57 -13.66
C LYS A 20 3.27 -17.87 -14.95
N ALA A 21 2.31 -17.40 -15.75
CA ALA A 21 2.59 -16.65 -16.98
C ALA A 21 2.85 -15.16 -16.73
N TYR A 22 2.45 -14.62 -15.57
CA TYR A 22 2.54 -13.19 -15.29
C TYR A 22 3.95 -12.59 -15.41
N PRO A 23 5.04 -13.24 -14.97
CA PRO A 23 6.38 -12.68 -15.18
C PRO A 23 6.71 -12.42 -16.66
N GLN A 24 6.33 -13.34 -17.56
CA GLN A 24 6.52 -13.17 -18.99
C GLN A 24 5.66 -12.00 -19.55
N ILE A 25 4.41 -11.92 -19.13
CA ILE A 25 3.49 -10.84 -19.55
C ILE A 25 4.02 -9.48 -19.09
N ILE A 26 4.49 -9.37 -17.85
CA ILE A 26 5.09 -8.15 -17.32
C ILE A 26 6.27 -7.70 -18.19
N MET A 27 7.12 -8.65 -18.60
CA MET A 27 8.27 -8.35 -19.49
C MET A 27 7.83 -7.88 -20.87
N GLU A 28 6.81 -8.51 -21.45
CA GLU A 28 6.28 -8.19 -22.79
C GLU A 28 5.58 -6.83 -22.81
N GLN A 29 4.77 -6.55 -21.79
CA GLN A 29 4.05 -5.28 -21.67
C GLN A 29 4.97 -4.12 -21.30
N ALA A 30 6.07 -4.39 -20.57
CA ALA A 30 7.09 -3.42 -20.14
C ALA A 30 6.49 -2.12 -19.55
N SER A 31 5.40 -2.24 -18.80
CA SER A 31 4.61 -1.12 -18.29
C SER A 31 4.38 -1.27 -16.78
N TYR A 32 4.46 -0.13 -16.07
CA TYR A 32 4.33 -0.10 -14.61
C TYR A 32 2.96 -0.61 -14.11
N PRO A 33 1.80 -0.29 -14.71
CA PRO A 33 0.52 -0.85 -14.26
C PRO A 33 0.49 -2.38 -14.31
N TYR A 34 1.00 -3.01 -15.36
CA TYR A 34 1.06 -4.48 -15.41
C TYR A 34 1.99 -5.06 -14.34
N LEU A 35 3.15 -4.43 -14.11
CA LEU A 35 4.04 -4.80 -13.01
C LEU A 35 3.31 -4.69 -11.67
N PHE A 36 2.59 -3.59 -11.44
CA PHE A 36 1.89 -3.33 -10.18
C PHE A 36 0.77 -4.35 -9.92
N HIS A 37 -0.03 -4.69 -10.93
CA HIS A 37 -1.19 -5.56 -10.76
C HIS A 37 -0.86 -7.06 -10.82
N LEU A 38 0.26 -7.46 -11.46
CA LEU A 38 0.55 -8.87 -11.72
C LEU A 38 1.78 -9.41 -10.98
N SER A 39 2.65 -8.54 -10.40
CA SER A 39 3.87 -9.00 -9.76
C SER A 39 3.61 -9.71 -8.43
N ASP A 40 4.15 -10.91 -8.28
CA ASP A 40 4.19 -11.68 -7.04
C ASP A 40 5.11 -11.07 -5.96
N ILE A 41 6.06 -10.22 -6.35
CA ILE A 41 6.94 -9.50 -5.39
C ILE A 41 6.10 -8.67 -4.40
N ARG A 42 4.94 -8.18 -4.80
CA ARG A 42 4.04 -7.45 -3.92
C ARG A 42 3.57 -8.27 -2.72
N GLU A 43 3.44 -9.57 -2.87
CA GLU A 43 3.03 -10.47 -1.79
C GLU A 43 4.01 -10.46 -0.61
N ASN A 44 5.28 -10.09 -0.82
CA ASN A 44 6.27 -9.98 0.24
C ASN A 44 5.84 -8.99 1.33
N LEU A 45 5.04 -7.96 0.97
CA LEU A 45 4.51 -6.98 1.92
C LEU A 45 3.70 -7.62 3.05
N ILE A 46 3.05 -8.73 2.78
CA ILE A 46 2.12 -9.37 3.72
C ILE A 46 2.50 -10.81 4.08
N ALA A 47 3.47 -11.40 3.37
CA ALA A 47 3.83 -12.81 3.54
C ALA A 47 4.34 -13.16 4.95
N PHE A 48 4.88 -12.19 5.69
CA PHE A 48 5.41 -12.37 7.04
C PHE A 48 4.35 -12.13 8.13
N LEU A 49 3.18 -11.59 7.79
CA LEU A 49 2.13 -11.29 8.76
C LEU A 49 1.56 -12.58 9.36
N PRO A 50 1.22 -12.59 10.66
CA PRO A 50 0.78 -13.77 11.37
C PRO A 50 -0.70 -14.11 11.08
N VAL A 51 -1.06 -14.19 9.80
CA VAL A 51 -2.40 -14.57 9.36
C VAL A 51 -2.55 -16.09 9.42
N THR A 52 -3.67 -16.58 9.91
CA THR A 52 -3.95 -18.00 10.05
C THR A 52 -5.28 -18.40 9.41
N LYS A 53 -5.47 -19.70 9.17
CA LYS A 53 -6.69 -20.29 8.61
C LYS A 53 -7.94 -20.18 9.50
N GLN A 54 -7.85 -19.51 10.62
CA GLN A 54 -8.97 -19.18 11.50
C GLN A 54 -9.40 -17.72 11.40
N MET A 55 -8.62 -16.88 10.73
CA MET A 55 -8.82 -15.43 10.70
C MET A 55 -9.72 -14.97 9.57
N HIS A 56 -10.59 -14.02 9.89
CA HIS A 56 -11.32 -13.19 8.94
C HIS A 56 -10.52 -11.92 8.66
N VAL A 57 -10.21 -11.67 7.39
CA VAL A 57 -9.40 -10.53 6.95
C VAL A 57 -10.24 -9.59 6.10
N LEU A 58 -10.18 -8.29 6.40
CA LEU A 58 -10.66 -7.23 5.54
C LEU A 58 -9.47 -6.60 4.80
N GLU A 59 -9.47 -6.65 3.49
CA GLU A 59 -8.53 -5.95 2.63
C GLU A 59 -9.20 -4.69 2.06
N ARG A 60 -8.87 -3.54 2.65
CA ARG A 60 -9.34 -2.23 2.17
C ARG A 60 -8.42 -1.74 1.06
N ASN A 61 -8.96 -1.30 -0.07
CA ASN A 61 -8.21 -0.93 -1.27
C ASN A 61 -7.52 -2.12 -1.95
N ALA A 62 -8.29 -3.20 -2.20
CA ALA A 62 -7.76 -4.44 -2.81
C ALA A 62 -7.34 -4.27 -4.28
N GLY A 63 -7.89 -3.25 -4.99
CA GLY A 63 -7.64 -3.02 -6.40
C GLY A 63 -7.88 -4.27 -7.25
N CYS A 64 -6.97 -4.59 -8.16
CA CYS A 64 -7.08 -5.79 -9.00
C CYS A 64 -6.56 -7.09 -8.33
N GLY A 65 -6.44 -7.12 -7.00
CA GLY A 65 -6.17 -8.33 -6.23
C GLY A 65 -4.72 -8.77 -6.14
N ALA A 66 -3.75 -7.87 -6.29
CA ALA A 66 -2.32 -8.22 -6.25
C ALA A 66 -1.86 -8.81 -4.90
N LEU A 67 -2.53 -8.47 -3.79
CA LEU A 67 -2.27 -9.02 -2.46
C LEU A 67 -3.32 -10.06 -2.05
N THR A 68 -4.52 -9.97 -2.60
CA THR A 68 -5.68 -10.79 -2.24
C THR A 68 -5.38 -12.29 -2.32
N GLY A 69 -4.68 -12.75 -3.38
CA GLY A 69 -4.31 -14.15 -3.56
C GLY A 69 -3.50 -14.71 -2.39
N LYS A 70 -2.54 -13.93 -1.90
CA LYS A 70 -1.75 -14.31 -0.74
C LYS A 70 -2.60 -14.38 0.53
N LEU A 71 -3.48 -13.41 0.75
CA LEU A 71 -4.41 -13.43 1.88
C LEU A 71 -5.34 -14.65 1.83
N LEU A 72 -5.91 -14.98 0.67
CA LEU A 72 -6.75 -16.16 0.46
C LEU A 72 -6.02 -17.47 0.79
N SER A 73 -4.72 -17.52 0.50
CA SER A 73 -3.89 -18.69 0.83
C SER A 73 -3.64 -18.84 2.34
N MET A 74 -3.73 -17.76 3.13
CA MET A 74 -3.39 -17.71 4.55
C MET A 74 -4.62 -17.66 5.47
N ALA A 75 -5.67 -16.94 5.09
CA ALA A 75 -6.85 -16.66 5.91
C ALA A 75 -7.94 -17.74 5.81
N LEU A 76 -8.88 -17.73 6.76
CA LEU A 76 -10.15 -18.46 6.68
C LEU A 76 -11.04 -17.82 5.62
N HIS A 77 -11.20 -16.50 5.68
CA HIS A 77 -12.02 -15.74 4.75
C HIS A 77 -11.42 -14.36 4.51
N VAL A 78 -11.52 -13.87 3.28
CA VAL A 78 -11.09 -12.51 2.89
C VAL A 78 -12.28 -11.74 2.35
N THR A 79 -12.52 -10.57 2.93
CA THR A 79 -13.41 -9.55 2.37
C THR A 79 -12.55 -8.51 1.67
N ALA A 80 -12.56 -8.52 0.36
CA ALA A 80 -11.81 -7.58 -0.47
C ALA A 80 -12.71 -6.42 -0.91
N VAL A 81 -12.30 -5.20 -0.60
CA VAL A 81 -13.04 -3.97 -0.90
C VAL A 81 -12.33 -3.19 -1.97
N VAL A 82 -13.06 -2.86 -3.02
CA VAL A 82 -12.58 -2.11 -4.20
C VAL A 82 -13.43 -0.86 -4.43
N GLU A 83 -12.91 0.07 -5.23
CA GLU A 83 -13.59 1.35 -5.48
C GLU A 83 -14.49 1.31 -6.74
N SER A 84 -14.30 0.34 -7.63
CA SER A 84 -15.02 0.25 -8.91
C SER A 84 -15.52 -1.16 -9.23
N GLU A 85 -16.56 -1.26 -10.04
CA GLU A 85 -17.03 -2.54 -10.59
C GLU A 85 -15.99 -3.17 -11.54
N GLU A 86 -15.17 -2.37 -12.21
CA GLU A 86 -14.10 -2.88 -13.06
C GLU A 86 -13.08 -3.68 -12.23
N GLU A 87 -12.61 -3.13 -11.11
CA GLU A 87 -11.71 -3.84 -10.19
C GLU A 87 -12.37 -5.08 -9.60
N ALA A 88 -13.65 -4.96 -9.19
CA ALA A 88 -14.42 -6.08 -8.66
C ALA A 88 -14.54 -7.24 -9.66
N ASP A 89 -14.81 -6.92 -10.90
CA ASP A 89 -14.90 -7.90 -11.97
C ASP A 89 -13.57 -8.60 -12.22
N ILE A 90 -12.46 -7.86 -12.24
CA ILE A 90 -11.11 -8.42 -12.38
C ILE A 90 -10.81 -9.36 -11.22
N LEU A 91 -11.12 -8.94 -10.00
CA LEU A 91 -10.89 -9.71 -8.78
C LEU A 91 -11.71 -11.01 -8.75
N ARG A 92 -13.00 -10.94 -9.12
CA ARG A 92 -13.89 -12.12 -9.24
C ARG A 92 -13.38 -13.11 -10.28
N VAL A 93 -12.89 -12.62 -11.41
CA VAL A 93 -12.32 -13.45 -12.47
C VAL A 93 -11.00 -14.08 -12.02
N ARG A 94 -10.11 -13.29 -11.42
CA ARG A 94 -8.80 -13.75 -10.96
C ARG A 94 -8.90 -14.88 -9.94
N TYR A 95 -9.91 -14.82 -9.09
CA TYR A 95 -10.11 -15.75 -7.98
C TYR A 95 -11.47 -16.46 -8.05
N GLU A 96 -11.95 -16.76 -9.29
CA GLU A 96 -13.25 -17.41 -9.53
C GLU A 96 -13.46 -18.72 -8.76
N ASN A 97 -12.37 -19.44 -8.48
CA ASN A 97 -12.38 -20.71 -7.77
C ASN A 97 -12.15 -20.56 -6.25
N ALA A 98 -12.02 -19.35 -5.73
CA ALA A 98 -11.79 -19.13 -4.31
C ALA A 98 -13.12 -19.12 -3.54
N GLY A 99 -13.38 -20.19 -2.79
CA GLY A 99 -14.60 -20.31 -1.96
C GLY A 99 -14.60 -19.45 -0.70
N ASN A 100 -13.47 -18.75 -0.40
CA ASN A 100 -13.27 -17.96 0.80
C ASN A 100 -13.06 -16.46 0.49
N LEU A 101 -13.65 -15.96 -0.60
CA LEU A 101 -13.58 -14.55 -1.00
C LEU A 101 -14.97 -13.91 -1.03
N THR A 102 -15.10 -12.75 -0.43
CA THR A 102 -16.20 -11.80 -0.66
C THR A 102 -15.63 -10.54 -1.29
N VAL A 103 -16.23 -10.06 -2.39
CA VAL A 103 -15.84 -8.81 -3.06
C VAL A 103 -16.93 -7.78 -2.87
N LEU A 104 -16.58 -6.64 -2.28
CA LEU A 104 -17.47 -5.50 -2.06
C LEU A 104 -16.99 -4.29 -2.85
N VAL A 105 -17.93 -3.59 -3.49
CA VAL A 105 -17.64 -2.32 -4.17
C VAL A 105 -18.10 -1.17 -3.30
N VAL A 106 -17.16 -0.30 -2.93
CA VAL A 106 -17.42 0.92 -2.16
C VAL A 106 -16.73 2.08 -2.85
N PRO A 107 -17.46 2.85 -3.65
CA PRO A 107 -16.91 4.01 -4.34
C PRO A 107 -16.29 5.00 -3.36
N ALA A 108 -15.20 5.67 -3.76
CA ALA A 108 -14.51 6.65 -2.92
C ALA A 108 -15.41 7.80 -2.43
N SER A 109 -16.48 8.10 -3.18
CA SER A 109 -17.50 9.10 -2.81
C SER A 109 -18.40 8.67 -1.65
N ASP A 110 -18.50 7.37 -1.36
CA ASP A 110 -19.41 6.80 -0.38
C ASP A 110 -18.77 6.54 0.99
N THR A 111 -17.56 7.04 1.21
CA THR A 111 -16.79 6.86 2.46
C THR A 111 -17.37 7.65 3.65
N LYS A 112 -18.68 7.78 3.74
CA LYS A 112 -19.32 8.27 4.96
C LYS A 112 -19.43 7.13 5.98
N PRO A 113 -19.04 7.36 7.25
CA PRO A 113 -19.13 6.35 8.31
C PRO A 113 -20.53 5.75 8.51
N GLU A 114 -21.57 6.42 7.99
CA GLU A 114 -22.97 6.03 8.13
C GLU A 114 -23.46 5.00 7.10
N THR A 115 -22.69 4.72 6.04
CA THR A 115 -23.05 3.74 4.99
C THR A 115 -22.33 2.41 5.17
N ASN A 116 -22.33 1.89 6.40
CA ASN A 116 -21.53 0.74 6.85
C ASN A 116 -21.94 -0.62 6.28
N VAL A 117 -22.08 -0.73 4.95
CA VAL A 117 -22.19 -2.05 4.28
C VAL A 117 -20.93 -2.89 4.51
N LEU A 118 -19.79 -2.22 4.74
CA LEU A 118 -18.48 -2.86 4.92
C LEU A 118 -18.34 -3.64 6.22
N TYR A 119 -19.00 -3.17 7.28
CA TYR A 119 -18.75 -3.63 8.63
C TYR A 119 -19.97 -4.29 9.26
N GLN A 120 -20.94 -4.76 8.43
CA GLN A 120 -22.17 -5.38 8.91
C GLN A 120 -21.87 -6.61 9.78
N ASP A 121 -22.08 -6.47 11.07
CA ASP A 121 -22.12 -7.54 12.09
C ASP A 121 -20.93 -8.54 12.09
N GLN A 122 -19.81 -8.21 11.43
CA GLN A 122 -18.65 -9.08 11.37
C GLN A 122 -17.43 -8.44 12.05
N ALA A 123 -16.85 -9.16 12.99
CA ALA A 123 -15.54 -8.80 13.54
C ALA A 123 -14.42 -9.36 12.65
N TYR A 124 -13.40 -8.55 12.39
CA TYR A 124 -12.21 -8.94 11.64
C TYR A 124 -11.02 -9.16 12.57
N ASP A 125 -10.26 -10.21 12.32
CA ASP A 125 -9.01 -10.47 13.04
C ASP A 125 -7.86 -9.65 12.48
N MET A 126 -7.99 -9.21 11.22
CA MET A 126 -7.05 -8.32 10.56
C MET A 126 -7.79 -7.40 9.58
N ILE A 127 -7.41 -6.14 9.60
CA ILE A 127 -7.75 -5.16 8.55
C ILE A 127 -6.45 -4.70 7.90
N LEU A 128 -6.37 -4.74 6.57
CA LEU A 128 -5.23 -4.31 5.78
C LEU A 128 -5.61 -3.10 4.93
N ILE A 129 -4.80 -2.03 5.01
CA ILE A 129 -4.82 -0.89 4.08
C ILE A 129 -3.45 -0.85 3.39
N ALA A 130 -3.40 -1.06 2.08
CA ALA A 130 -2.17 -1.03 1.30
C ALA A 130 -2.22 0.10 0.26
N GLY A 131 -1.57 1.22 0.58
CA GLY A 131 -1.61 2.46 -0.19
C GLY A 131 -2.81 3.35 0.13
N GLU A 132 -2.70 4.62 -0.22
CA GLU A 132 -3.77 5.63 -0.17
C GLU A 132 -4.42 5.83 1.21
N PHE A 133 -3.66 5.62 2.29
CA PHE A 133 -4.15 5.70 3.66
C PHE A 133 -4.96 6.97 3.95
N SER A 134 -4.56 8.10 3.39
CA SER A 134 -5.24 9.38 3.60
C SER A 134 -6.73 9.36 3.22
N LYS A 135 -7.15 8.49 2.30
CA LYS A 135 -8.55 8.30 1.91
C LYS A 135 -9.40 7.68 3.03
N PHE A 136 -8.78 6.87 3.90
CA PHE A 136 -9.48 6.02 4.86
C PHE A 136 -9.42 6.52 6.30
N GLN A 137 -8.86 7.70 6.57
CA GLN A 137 -8.70 8.23 7.93
C GLN A 137 -10.03 8.36 8.68
N ASN A 138 -11.08 8.81 7.98
CA ASN A 138 -12.41 8.96 8.58
C ASN A 138 -13.09 7.62 8.92
N GLU A 139 -12.57 6.51 8.39
CA GLU A 139 -13.06 5.15 8.66
C GLU A 139 -12.35 4.48 9.84
N LEU A 140 -11.22 5.02 10.33
CA LEU A 140 -10.35 4.35 11.29
C LEU A 140 -11.05 4.00 12.61
N SER A 141 -11.90 4.89 13.14
CA SER A 141 -12.67 4.60 14.36
C SER A 141 -13.64 3.44 14.15
N CYS A 142 -14.31 3.42 13.00
CA CYS A 142 -15.20 2.34 12.62
C CYS A 142 -14.43 1.02 12.42
N MET A 143 -13.28 1.06 11.75
CA MET A 143 -12.40 -0.11 11.61
C MET A 143 -12.01 -0.68 12.98
N ARG A 144 -11.65 0.19 13.94
CA ARG A 144 -11.30 -0.24 15.29
C ARG A 144 -12.46 -0.94 16.01
N GLU A 145 -13.69 -0.45 15.84
CA GLU A 145 -14.90 -1.05 16.44
C GLU A 145 -15.23 -2.43 15.88
N HIS A 146 -14.79 -2.70 14.64
CA HIS A 146 -15.03 -3.97 13.95
C HIS A 146 -13.81 -4.92 13.97
N LEU A 147 -12.75 -4.58 14.67
CA LEU A 147 -11.68 -5.52 14.99
C LEU A 147 -12.11 -6.42 16.17
N SER A 148 -11.75 -7.70 16.09
CA SER A 148 -11.86 -8.62 17.23
C SER A 148 -10.95 -8.16 18.38
N ASP A 149 -11.11 -8.71 19.58
CA ASP A 149 -10.37 -8.30 20.80
C ASP A 149 -8.85 -8.27 20.62
N ASN A 150 -8.30 -9.17 19.81
CA ASN A 150 -6.87 -9.24 19.45
C ASN A 150 -6.61 -8.84 18.00
N GLY A 151 -7.61 -8.30 17.32
CA GLY A 151 -7.54 -7.91 15.92
C GLY A 151 -6.54 -6.77 15.71
N LYS A 152 -5.95 -6.72 14.52
CA LYS A 152 -4.91 -5.74 14.18
C LYS A 152 -5.23 -5.02 12.89
N LEU A 153 -4.97 -3.72 12.89
CA LEU A 153 -4.92 -2.92 11.68
C LEU A 153 -3.47 -2.88 11.15
N TYR A 154 -3.27 -3.26 9.91
CA TYR A 154 -2.02 -3.08 9.18
C TYR A 154 -2.19 -1.98 8.14
N VAL A 155 -1.29 -1.01 8.17
CA VAL A 155 -1.23 0.08 7.21
C VAL A 155 0.12 0.03 6.52
N ALA A 156 0.12 0.01 5.19
CA ALA A 156 1.32 0.12 4.39
C ALA A 156 1.15 1.28 3.41
N ASP A 157 1.96 2.32 3.57
CA ASP A 157 1.94 3.49 2.70
C ASP A 157 3.35 4.11 2.62
N ALA A 158 3.53 5.08 1.74
CA ALA A 158 4.79 5.81 1.62
C ALA A 158 5.02 6.70 2.85
N ASN A 159 6.31 6.93 3.17
CA ASN A 159 6.70 7.92 4.16
C ASN A 159 7.03 9.24 3.44
N ARG A 160 6.41 10.35 3.83
CA ARG A 160 6.65 11.69 3.27
C ARG A 160 8.12 12.11 3.30
N LEU A 161 8.88 11.66 4.31
CA LEU A 161 10.31 11.90 4.43
C LEU A 161 11.16 10.79 3.77
N GLY A 162 10.57 9.91 2.98
CA GLY A 162 11.30 8.85 2.30
C GLY A 162 12.46 9.40 1.46
N LEU A 163 13.62 8.73 1.53
CA LEU A 163 14.86 9.18 0.87
C LEU A 163 14.69 9.41 -0.64
N LYS A 164 13.78 8.68 -1.27
CA LYS A 164 13.45 8.85 -2.69
C LYS A 164 12.96 10.27 -3.03
N TYR A 165 12.22 10.92 -2.14
CA TYR A 165 11.72 12.27 -2.37
C TYR A 165 12.82 13.31 -2.28
N PHE A 166 13.81 13.13 -1.39
CA PHE A 166 15.03 13.94 -1.38
C PHE A 166 15.88 13.72 -2.65
N ALA A 167 15.81 12.54 -3.24
CA ALA A 167 16.46 12.21 -4.52
C ALA A 167 15.68 12.70 -5.76
N GLY A 168 14.60 13.47 -5.58
CA GLY A 168 13.83 14.05 -6.68
C GLY A 168 12.82 13.10 -7.31
N CYS A 169 12.30 12.10 -6.56
CA CYS A 169 11.12 11.38 -6.97
C CYS A 169 9.88 12.28 -6.82
N GLN A 170 8.96 12.18 -7.76
CA GLN A 170 7.67 12.86 -7.66
C GLN A 170 6.84 12.28 -6.50
N GLU A 171 6.07 13.13 -5.87
CA GLU A 171 5.11 12.73 -4.85
C GLU A 171 3.99 11.89 -5.46
N GLU A 172 3.56 10.84 -4.75
CA GLU A 172 2.75 9.77 -5.32
C GLU A 172 1.32 10.19 -5.69
N TYR A 173 0.74 11.10 -4.92
CA TYR A 173 -0.67 11.47 -5.08
C TYR A 173 -0.86 12.78 -5.86
N ARG A 174 0.03 13.74 -5.69
CA ARG A 174 -0.06 15.06 -6.31
C ARG A 174 0.88 15.26 -7.48
N GLY A 175 1.83 14.36 -7.69
CA GLY A 175 2.74 14.38 -8.83
C GLY A 175 3.82 15.47 -8.80
N GLY A 176 3.83 16.33 -7.79
CA GLY A 176 4.80 17.42 -7.67
C GLY A 176 6.15 16.96 -7.10
N TYR A 177 7.26 17.56 -7.55
CA TYR A 177 8.56 17.38 -6.92
C TYR A 177 8.59 18.09 -5.57
N PHE A 178 9.09 17.39 -4.54
CA PHE A 178 9.26 17.91 -3.17
C PHE A 178 7.97 18.31 -2.44
N ALA A 179 6.79 18.14 -3.05
CA ALA A 179 5.51 18.59 -2.49
C ALA A 179 5.28 18.05 -1.06
N GLY A 180 5.55 16.77 -0.82
CA GLY A 180 5.46 16.17 0.51
C GLY A 180 6.49 16.74 1.48
N LEU A 181 7.74 16.91 1.05
CA LEU A 181 8.82 17.49 1.87
C LEU A 181 8.51 18.94 2.28
N GLU A 182 7.89 19.72 1.40
CA GLU A 182 7.44 21.09 1.64
C GLU A 182 6.07 21.16 2.33
N ASN A 183 5.62 20.04 2.92
CA ASN A 183 4.37 19.93 3.68
C ASN A 183 3.10 20.24 2.87
N TYR A 184 3.14 19.99 1.56
CA TYR A 184 2.02 20.27 0.64
C TYR A 184 1.61 21.75 0.66
N ASP A 185 2.57 22.63 0.87
CA ASP A 185 2.32 24.08 0.88
C ASP A 185 1.74 24.48 -0.46
N LYS A 186 0.62 25.21 -0.41
CA LYS A 186 -0.15 25.58 -1.59
C LYS A 186 0.51 26.80 -2.25
N ASP A 187 1.61 26.58 -2.96
CA ASP A 187 2.10 27.56 -3.92
C ASP A 187 1.29 27.43 -5.23
N PRO A 188 0.38 28.39 -5.53
CA PRO A 188 -0.46 28.31 -6.74
C PRO A 188 0.35 28.35 -8.04
N GLU A 189 1.62 28.81 -8.00
CA GLU A 189 2.50 28.86 -9.17
C GLU A 189 3.18 27.51 -9.47
N ARG A 190 3.26 26.61 -8.47
CA ARG A 190 3.90 25.29 -8.59
C ARG A 190 2.93 24.15 -8.89
N PHE A 191 1.65 24.31 -8.57
CA PHE A 191 0.64 23.27 -8.74
C PHE A 191 -0.44 23.74 -9.70
N THR A 192 -0.65 22.98 -10.76
CA THR A 192 -1.71 23.25 -11.75
C THR A 192 -3.08 22.86 -11.19
N GLU A 193 -4.17 23.34 -11.84
CA GLU A 193 -5.53 22.98 -11.44
C GLU A 193 -5.83 21.46 -11.50
N ASP A 194 -5.06 20.70 -12.29
CA ASP A 194 -5.12 19.24 -12.38
C ASP A 194 -4.52 18.53 -11.14
N ASP A 195 -3.68 19.21 -10.34
CA ASP A 195 -3.13 18.68 -9.09
C ASP A 195 -4.16 18.61 -7.94
N ARG A 196 -5.41 18.94 -8.24
CA ARG A 196 -6.55 18.95 -7.31
C ARG A 196 -7.20 17.56 -7.11
N HIS A 197 -6.45 16.48 -7.17
CA HIS A 197 -6.96 15.17 -6.74
C HIS A 197 -7.08 15.13 -5.21
N GLY A 198 -8.02 15.93 -4.69
CA GLY A 198 -8.47 15.85 -3.33
C GLY A 198 -7.41 16.14 -2.27
N GLU A 199 -7.72 15.75 -1.04
CA GLU A 199 -6.87 15.85 0.15
C GLU A 199 -5.85 14.72 0.26
N ALA A 200 -5.67 13.90 -0.81
CA ALA A 200 -4.76 12.75 -0.81
C ALA A 200 -3.31 13.21 -0.58
N ARG A 201 -2.65 12.59 0.39
CA ARG A 201 -1.29 12.91 0.80
C ARG A 201 -0.63 11.74 1.54
N VAL A 202 0.69 11.73 1.55
CA VAL A 202 1.49 10.87 2.42
C VAL A 202 1.85 11.58 3.71
N TYR A 203 2.09 10.81 4.75
CA TYR A 203 2.41 11.31 6.08
C TYR A 203 3.84 10.92 6.48
N THR A 204 4.38 11.58 7.49
CA THR A 204 5.55 11.08 8.20
C THR A 204 5.15 9.95 9.14
N ARG A 205 6.11 9.13 9.58
CA ARG A 205 5.88 8.11 10.62
C ARG A 205 5.14 8.69 11.83
N LYS A 206 5.58 9.82 12.35
CA LYS A 206 4.97 10.48 13.52
C LYS A 206 3.51 10.89 13.27
N GLU A 207 3.21 11.39 12.08
CA GLU A 207 1.85 11.76 11.71
C GLU A 207 0.96 10.52 11.60
N TYR A 208 1.43 9.42 10.97
CA TYR A 208 0.70 8.14 10.96
C TYR A 208 0.40 7.65 12.38
N GLU A 209 1.41 7.63 13.25
CA GLU A 209 1.24 7.22 14.66
C GLU A 209 0.23 8.08 15.41
N GLN A 210 0.25 9.41 15.19
CA GLN A 210 -0.68 10.33 15.83
C GLN A 210 -2.11 10.09 15.35
N ILE A 211 -2.32 10.00 14.04
CA ILE A 211 -3.65 9.74 13.45
C ILE A 211 -4.23 8.43 14.00
N LEU A 212 -3.42 7.37 14.05
CA LEU A 212 -3.84 6.08 14.60
C LEU A 212 -4.17 6.17 16.10
N LYS A 213 -3.37 6.89 16.90
CA LYS A 213 -3.63 7.11 18.34
C LYS A 213 -4.93 7.91 18.55
N GLU A 214 -5.17 8.95 17.76
CA GLU A 214 -6.40 9.75 17.82
C GLU A 214 -7.65 8.93 17.45
N ALA A 215 -7.52 7.96 16.53
CA ALA A 215 -8.56 6.99 16.22
C ALA A 215 -8.72 5.89 17.30
N GLY A 216 -7.91 5.91 18.37
CA GLY A 216 -7.99 5.00 19.50
C GLY A 216 -7.19 3.71 19.38
N PHE A 217 -6.29 3.60 18.39
CA PHE A 217 -5.35 2.48 18.31
C PHE A 217 -4.21 2.64 19.30
N SER A 218 -3.71 1.52 19.81
CA SER A 218 -2.58 1.46 20.75
C SER A 218 -1.63 0.33 20.36
N GLY A 219 -0.43 0.32 20.95
CA GLY A 219 0.55 -0.72 20.66
C GLY A 219 1.04 -0.66 19.20
N ILE A 220 1.29 0.54 18.70
CA ILE A 220 1.74 0.76 17.31
C ILE A 220 3.17 0.26 17.17
N TYR A 221 3.41 -0.49 16.09
CA TYR A 221 4.71 -1.07 15.76
C TYR A 221 5.01 -0.81 14.28
N SER A 222 6.25 -0.43 13.95
CA SER A 222 6.63 -0.05 12.60
C SER A 222 7.46 -1.13 11.91
N TYR A 223 7.14 -1.37 10.64
CA TYR A 223 7.92 -2.15 9.70
C TYR A 223 8.45 -1.25 8.59
N TYR A 224 9.60 -1.57 8.06
CA TYR A 224 10.29 -0.79 7.03
C TYR A 224 10.53 -1.67 5.80
N PRO A 225 9.58 -1.73 4.87
CA PRO A 225 9.74 -2.46 3.62
C PRO A 225 10.76 -1.76 2.71
N TYR A 226 11.78 -2.51 2.27
CA TYR A 226 12.85 -2.01 1.41
C TYR A 226 12.84 -2.74 0.06
N PRO A 227 12.98 -2.04 -1.06
CA PRO A 227 13.20 -0.60 -1.20
C PRO A 227 11.95 0.27 -1.02
N ASP A 228 10.77 -0.32 -1.04
CA ASP A 228 9.50 0.38 -1.04
C ASP A 228 8.37 -0.62 -0.64
N HIS A 229 7.25 -0.13 -0.10
CA HIS A 229 6.13 -0.97 0.30
C HIS A 229 5.40 -1.63 -0.88
N LYS A 230 5.56 -1.12 -2.11
CA LYS A 230 4.90 -1.70 -3.29
C LYS A 230 5.59 -2.97 -3.76
N PHE A 231 6.93 -3.01 -3.72
CA PHE A 231 7.75 -4.13 -4.21
C PHE A 231 8.88 -4.48 -3.22
N PRO A 232 8.57 -4.86 -1.99
CA PRO A 232 9.60 -5.10 -0.99
C PRO A 232 10.41 -6.35 -1.30
N SER A 233 11.73 -6.24 -1.22
CA SER A 233 12.65 -7.38 -1.29
C SER A 233 13.03 -7.89 0.09
N CYS A 234 12.98 -7.01 1.10
CA CYS A 234 13.13 -7.33 2.52
C CYS A 234 12.32 -6.35 3.38
N ILE A 235 12.07 -6.72 4.61
CA ILE A 235 11.32 -5.89 5.57
C ILE A 235 12.09 -5.85 6.88
N TYR A 236 12.44 -4.66 7.31
CA TYR A 236 13.02 -4.39 8.62
C TYR A 236 11.93 -3.97 9.62
N SER A 237 12.29 -3.80 10.87
CA SER A 237 11.35 -3.42 11.93
C SER A 237 12.02 -2.60 13.01
N ASP A 238 11.24 -2.04 13.93
CA ASP A 238 11.77 -1.33 15.10
C ASP A 238 12.74 -2.19 15.95
N GLU A 239 12.57 -3.52 15.95
CA GLU A 239 13.41 -4.46 16.69
C GLU A 239 14.61 -4.96 15.87
N TYR A 240 14.55 -4.85 14.56
CA TYR A 240 15.61 -5.32 13.67
C TYR A 240 15.83 -4.33 12.53
N LEU A 241 16.77 -3.43 12.74
CA LEU A 241 17.23 -2.46 11.74
C LEU A 241 18.34 -3.07 10.86
N PRO A 242 18.54 -2.58 9.64
CA PRO A 242 19.62 -3.03 8.77
C PRO A 242 20.99 -2.71 9.37
N GLY A 243 21.96 -3.58 9.12
CA GLY A 243 23.35 -3.32 9.45
C GLY A 243 24.01 -2.36 8.47
N ARG A 244 25.14 -1.75 8.89
CA ARG A 244 25.94 -0.88 8.02
C ARG A 244 26.35 -1.62 6.74
N GLY A 245 26.13 -1.00 5.57
CA GLY A 245 26.43 -1.54 4.27
C GLY A 245 25.48 -2.62 3.76
N GLU A 246 24.43 -2.97 4.53
CA GLU A 246 23.45 -3.99 4.16
C GLU A 246 22.50 -3.47 3.08
N LEU A 247 22.08 -2.21 3.18
CA LEU A 247 21.27 -1.58 2.15
C LEU A 247 22.16 -1.21 0.97
N SER A 248 22.00 -1.95 -0.12
CA SER A 248 22.69 -1.63 -1.38
C SER A 248 21.98 -0.50 -2.10
N ASP A 249 22.64 0.03 -3.14
CA ASP A 249 22.02 0.97 -4.05
C ASP A 249 20.69 0.41 -4.59
N ASN A 250 19.72 1.29 -4.73
CA ASN A 250 18.34 0.95 -5.01
C ASN A 250 18.09 0.69 -6.50
N ARG A 251 18.82 -0.28 -7.09
CA ARG A 251 18.68 -0.67 -8.50
C ARG A 251 17.35 -1.35 -8.81
N ARG A 252 16.64 -1.84 -7.79
CA ARG A 252 15.35 -2.51 -7.91
C ARG A 252 14.17 -1.61 -7.55
N ASN A 253 14.42 -0.31 -7.30
CA ASN A 253 13.36 0.63 -7.13
C ASN A 253 12.71 0.93 -8.48
N PHE A 254 11.41 0.70 -8.55
CA PHE A 254 10.61 0.94 -9.75
C PHE A 254 10.14 2.39 -9.87
N ASP A 255 10.51 3.27 -8.94
CA ASP A 255 10.33 4.73 -9.04
C ASP A 255 11.33 5.29 -10.06
N ARG A 256 10.96 5.30 -11.32
CA ARG A 256 11.86 5.60 -12.45
C ARG A 256 12.20 7.08 -12.61
N ASP A 257 11.43 7.96 -12.01
CA ASP A 257 11.53 9.41 -12.29
C ASP A 257 12.45 10.15 -11.30
N ARG A 258 13.14 9.43 -10.42
CA ARG A 258 14.07 10.03 -9.48
C ARG A 258 15.45 10.27 -10.10
N LEU A 259 16.07 11.34 -9.69
CA LEU A 259 17.47 11.60 -9.99
C LEU A 259 18.37 10.91 -8.95
N GLN A 260 19.49 10.33 -9.38
CA GLN A 260 20.54 9.89 -8.46
C GLN A 260 21.42 11.10 -8.10
N LEU A 261 21.05 11.82 -7.05
CA LEU A 261 21.77 13.01 -6.59
C LEU A 261 22.91 12.68 -5.62
N PHE A 262 22.90 11.50 -5.02
CA PHE A 262 23.86 11.05 -4.03
C PHE A 262 23.99 9.52 -4.02
N ASP A 263 25.04 9.03 -3.34
CA ASP A 263 25.23 7.60 -3.08
C ASP A 263 24.30 7.16 -1.95
N GLU A 264 23.16 6.54 -2.30
CA GLU A 264 22.12 6.15 -1.35
C GLU A 264 22.64 5.22 -0.27
N LYS A 265 23.53 4.28 -0.61
CA LYS A 265 24.13 3.37 0.36
C LYS A 265 24.86 4.13 1.46
N LYS A 266 25.66 5.13 1.09
CA LYS A 266 26.38 5.95 2.08
C LYS A 266 25.45 6.81 2.91
N VAL A 267 24.38 7.32 2.28
CA VAL A 267 23.36 8.09 3.02
C VAL A 267 22.60 7.19 3.99
N PHE A 268 22.22 5.98 3.60
CA PHE A 268 21.61 5.03 4.52
C PHE A 268 22.54 4.68 5.69
N ASP A 269 23.82 4.44 5.44
CA ASP A 269 24.79 4.19 6.51
C ASP A 269 24.90 5.38 7.49
N THR A 270 24.83 6.60 7.00
CA THR A 270 24.83 7.82 7.84
C THR A 270 23.55 7.93 8.65
N VAL A 271 22.39 7.75 8.01
CA VAL A 271 21.07 7.81 8.63
C VAL A 271 20.91 6.75 9.73
N LEU A 272 21.43 5.53 9.49
CA LEU A 272 21.49 4.48 10.50
C LEU A 272 22.35 4.86 11.68
N ALA A 273 23.55 5.42 11.44
CA ALA A 273 24.46 5.83 12.51
C ALA A 273 23.89 6.95 13.38
N GLU A 274 23.07 7.83 12.81
CA GLU A 274 22.40 8.93 13.52
C GLU A 274 21.06 8.51 14.15
N GLY A 275 20.63 7.25 14.01
CA GLY A 275 19.36 6.75 14.55
C GLY A 275 18.11 7.32 13.85
N LEU A 276 18.23 7.77 12.61
CA LEU A 276 17.14 8.41 11.86
C LEU A 276 16.45 7.48 10.85
N PHE A 277 16.85 6.22 10.77
CA PHE A 277 16.35 5.28 9.76
C PHE A 277 14.82 5.12 9.80
N GLY A 278 14.24 5.07 11.00
CA GLY A 278 12.79 4.94 11.15
C GLY A 278 12.00 6.20 10.80
N GLU A 279 12.65 7.31 10.54
CA GLU A 279 12.00 8.57 10.15
C GLU A 279 12.01 8.80 8.62
N LEU A 280 12.82 8.01 7.86
CA LEU A 280 13.04 8.14 6.42
C LEU A 280 12.49 6.93 5.59
#